data_88c35c9fa89026fc63af403b8a72f7db
#
_entry.id   88c35c9fa89026fc63af403b8a72f7db
#
_cell.length_a   1.000
_cell.length_b   1.000
_cell.length_c   1.000
_cell.angle_alpha   90.00
_cell.angle_beta   90.00
_cell.angle_gamma   90.00
#
_symmetry.space_group_name_H-M   'P 1'
#
loop_
_entity.id
_entity.type
_entity.pdbx_description
1 polymer ?
#
loop_
_entity_poly.entity_id
_entity_poly.type
_entity_poly.pdbx_seq_one_letter_code
_entity_poly.pdbx_strand_id
1 'polypeptide(L)'
;MRDFVQNFPLFSIVGCLLSSSTSSLLKGRAAKWVNTILIMLVGAMSLCVMIYCLKNGPFVYIMGHVPAPWGNEVRGGVLEGGMGLFFSSIMLLSMMGGRKKILEEIEDTKQNLYYILVNLMLCSLIALVYTNYLFTAYVFVEINTISACGLIAIRQIGRTIEAAVRYMIMSLLGSGLFLVGVCMLYDLTGHLLMSNIKESVALLSASGEFREPLLITIAFITMGLAIKSALFPFHAWLPDAYGYSTISSAAILSSLVSKGYIFLLIKIIYRVIGFDIVHDSLLLNVVFGFSALGIIFGSVSAMKEDDIRRMVSYSSVAQIGYIYLGISLGTKEGMVAAVFQILAHAATKSMLFISAIGLTDASNTSRKFTDLTGSAYRNKIAGMGFAAGSLSMVGIPLFSGFISKLLFMRAAVNNYGKMMPTMIVLAISTILNAIYFMKTVVRIYSPERNLYEGREGFVKIHTKDQVFYTITVIIFIALNVALGLCSDPILDLISKGLDMFA
;
A
#
# COMPACT_ATOMS: atom_id res chain seq x y z
N MET A 1 -27.66 -10.75 16.19
CA MET A 1 -26.68 -10.86 15.09
C MET A 1 -26.20 -9.48 14.58
N ARG A 2 -27.06 -8.43 14.55
CA ARG A 2 -26.65 -7.08 14.12
C ARG A 2 -25.51 -6.51 14.97
N ASP A 3 -25.61 -6.57 16.28
CA ASP A 3 -24.63 -6.02 17.21
C ASP A 3 -23.30 -6.79 17.21
N PHE A 4 -23.32 -8.06 16.83
CA PHE A 4 -22.12 -8.89 16.81
C PHE A 4 -21.11 -8.50 15.72
N VAL A 5 -21.59 -8.10 14.53
CA VAL A 5 -20.71 -7.65 13.41
C VAL A 5 -19.97 -6.37 13.75
N GLN A 6 -20.56 -5.50 14.59
CA GLN A 6 -19.93 -4.24 15.01
C GLN A 6 -18.66 -4.47 15.84
N ASN A 7 -18.50 -5.65 16.46
CA ASN A 7 -17.31 -6.02 17.21
C ASN A 7 -16.15 -6.52 16.30
N PHE A 8 -16.40 -6.83 15.03
CA PHE A 8 -15.39 -7.42 14.13
C PHE A 8 -14.15 -6.56 13.94
N PRO A 9 -14.22 -5.23 13.81
CA PRO A 9 -13.03 -4.39 13.79
C PRO A 9 -12.15 -4.58 15.04
N LEU A 10 -12.75 -4.58 16.23
CA LEU A 10 -12.04 -4.81 17.49
C LEU A 10 -11.45 -6.22 17.54
N PHE A 11 -12.24 -7.25 17.21
CA PHE A 11 -11.76 -8.64 17.19
C PHE A 11 -10.62 -8.85 16.20
N SER A 12 -10.62 -8.16 15.07
CA SER A 12 -9.53 -8.20 14.10
C SER A 12 -8.23 -7.65 14.69
N ILE A 13 -8.29 -6.50 15.36
CA ILE A 13 -7.12 -5.85 15.98
C ILE A 13 -6.58 -6.69 17.14
N VAL A 14 -7.46 -7.06 18.09
CA VAL A 14 -7.09 -7.86 19.27
C VAL A 14 -6.59 -9.25 18.85
N GLY A 15 -7.26 -9.88 17.88
CA GLY A 15 -6.85 -11.18 17.34
C GLY A 15 -5.44 -11.14 16.75
N CYS A 16 -5.08 -10.07 16.04
CA CYS A 16 -3.73 -9.89 15.50
C CYS A 16 -2.69 -9.72 16.62
N LEU A 17 -2.98 -8.96 17.67
CA LEU A 17 -2.09 -8.79 18.82
C LEU A 17 -1.89 -10.11 19.59
N LEU A 18 -2.98 -10.82 19.87
CA LEU A 18 -2.93 -12.13 20.53
C LEU A 18 -2.18 -13.17 19.69
N SER A 19 -2.40 -13.17 18.37
CA SER A 19 -1.69 -14.06 17.46
C SER A 19 -0.19 -13.73 17.39
N SER A 20 0.20 -12.47 17.47
CA SER A 20 1.60 -12.07 17.57
C SER A 20 2.25 -12.62 18.84
N SER A 21 1.57 -12.47 19.99
CA SER A 21 2.04 -12.98 21.28
C SER A 21 2.11 -14.51 21.30
N THR A 22 1.10 -15.21 20.79
CA THR A 22 1.11 -16.68 20.73
C THR A 22 2.15 -17.21 19.76
N SER A 23 2.39 -16.54 18.62
CA SER A 23 3.43 -16.92 17.66
C SER A 23 4.84 -16.86 18.24
N SER A 24 5.09 -16.06 19.30
CA SER A 24 6.38 -16.01 19.98
C SER A 24 6.71 -17.31 20.71
N LEU A 25 5.71 -18.05 21.15
CA LEU A 25 5.83 -19.33 21.86
C LEU A 25 5.86 -20.53 20.90
N LEU A 26 5.54 -20.34 19.62
CA LEU A 26 5.38 -21.40 18.63
C LEU A 26 6.65 -21.57 17.78
N LYS A 27 6.87 -22.80 17.29
CA LYS A 27 7.88 -23.05 16.25
C LYS A 27 7.42 -22.48 14.91
N GLY A 28 8.34 -22.14 14.02
CA GLY A 28 8.06 -21.46 12.74
C GLY A 28 6.95 -22.10 11.89
N ARG A 29 6.83 -23.44 11.86
CA ARG A 29 5.72 -24.11 11.13
C ARG A 29 4.34 -23.83 11.74
N ALA A 30 4.24 -23.86 13.08
CA ALA A 30 2.99 -23.59 13.77
C ALA A 30 2.63 -22.10 13.68
N ALA A 31 3.60 -21.21 13.89
CA ALA A 31 3.44 -19.78 13.74
C ALA A 31 2.93 -19.41 12.33
N LYS A 32 3.41 -20.08 11.28
CA LYS A 32 2.93 -19.91 9.91
C LYS A 32 1.43 -20.24 9.78
N TRP A 33 0.96 -21.36 10.32
CA TRP A 33 -0.44 -21.74 10.22
C TRP A 33 -1.34 -20.77 10.99
N VAL A 34 -0.92 -20.38 12.20
CA VAL A 34 -1.63 -19.36 13.00
C VAL A 34 -1.75 -18.06 12.23
N ASN A 35 -0.64 -17.57 11.64
CA ASN A 35 -0.64 -16.37 10.82
C ASN A 35 -1.58 -16.50 9.60
N THR A 36 -1.51 -17.61 8.86
CA THR A 36 -2.35 -17.80 7.66
C THR A 36 -3.84 -17.83 8.01
N ILE A 37 -4.23 -18.55 9.06
CA ILE A 37 -5.62 -18.64 9.52
C ILE A 37 -6.09 -17.26 9.99
N LEU A 38 -5.25 -16.53 10.73
CA LEU A 38 -5.58 -15.19 11.19
C LEU A 38 -5.85 -14.23 10.03
N ILE A 39 -4.98 -14.19 9.03
CA ILE A 39 -5.15 -13.30 7.87
C ILE A 39 -6.47 -13.61 7.15
N MET A 40 -6.81 -14.91 6.96
CA MET A 40 -8.08 -15.31 6.36
C MET A 40 -9.27 -14.88 7.22
N LEU A 41 -9.19 -15.04 8.53
CA LEU A 41 -10.25 -14.67 9.47
C LEU A 41 -10.48 -13.15 9.48
N VAL A 42 -9.41 -12.35 9.51
CA VAL A 42 -9.48 -10.89 9.43
C VAL A 42 -10.11 -10.44 8.10
N GLY A 43 -9.73 -11.09 6.99
CA GLY A 43 -10.35 -10.84 5.69
C GLY A 43 -11.84 -11.16 5.68
N ALA A 44 -12.25 -12.30 6.24
CA ALA A 44 -13.66 -12.68 6.37
C ALA A 44 -14.46 -11.71 7.25
N MET A 45 -13.89 -11.30 8.40
CA MET A 45 -14.52 -10.30 9.28
C MET A 45 -14.68 -8.95 8.56
N SER A 46 -13.66 -8.50 7.83
CA SER A 46 -13.73 -7.26 7.06
C SER A 46 -14.77 -7.32 5.92
N LEU A 47 -14.90 -8.47 5.27
CA LEU A 47 -15.97 -8.71 4.28
C LEU A 47 -17.37 -8.61 4.93
N CYS A 48 -17.54 -9.22 6.11
CA CYS A 48 -18.80 -9.12 6.85
C CYS A 48 -19.13 -7.67 7.22
N VAL A 49 -18.15 -6.89 7.65
CA VAL A 49 -18.31 -5.44 7.95
C VAL A 49 -18.73 -4.69 6.68
N MET A 50 -18.07 -4.92 5.55
CA MET A 50 -18.41 -4.28 4.27
C MET A 50 -19.87 -4.58 3.87
N ILE A 51 -20.27 -5.86 3.89
CA ILE A 51 -21.64 -6.28 3.54
C ILE A 51 -22.67 -5.70 4.51
N TYR A 52 -22.34 -5.66 5.81
CA TYR A 52 -23.21 -5.05 6.81
C TYR A 52 -23.44 -3.57 6.54
N CYS A 53 -22.35 -2.82 6.27
CA CYS A 53 -22.42 -1.38 6.02
C CYS A 53 -23.11 -1.03 4.70
N LEU A 54 -23.06 -1.91 3.68
CA LEU A 54 -23.82 -1.74 2.44
C LEU A 54 -25.33 -1.79 2.66
N LYS A 55 -25.80 -2.56 3.66
CA LYS A 55 -27.22 -2.75 3.96
C LYS A 55 -27.76 -1.79 5.01
N ASN A 56 -26.96 -1.44 6.01
CA ASN A 56 -27.40 -0.74 7.23
C ASN A 56 -26.74 0.64 7.41
N GLY A 57 -25.79 1.02 6.54
CA GLY A 57 -24.99 2.23 6.71
C GLY A 57 -23.77 2.04 7.64
N PRO A 58 -22.97 3.09 7.82
CA PRO A 58 -21.79 3.08 8.69
C PRO A 58 -22.21 2.98 10.16
N PHE A 59 -21.31 2.43 10.99
CA PHE A 59 -21.51 2.33 12.44
C PHE A 59 -20.27 2.79 13.20
N VAL A 60 -20.47 3.20 14.44
CA VAL A 60 -19.43 3.48 15.42
C VAL A 60 -19.56 2.48 16.56
N TYR A 61 -18.46 1.89 16.96
CA TYR A 61 -18.40 0.99 18.12
C TYR A 61 -17.47 1.56 19.19
N ILE A 62 -18.03 1.82 20.36
CA ILE A 62 -17.31 2.34 21.53
C ILE A 62 -16.68 1.16 22.26
N MET A 63 -15.36 1.08 22.28
CA MET A 63 -14.64 -0.03 22.92
C MET A 63 -14.88 -0.04 24.42
N GLY A 64 -15.34 -1.18 24.93
CA GLY A 64 -15.63 -1.35 26.35
C GLY A 64 -16.80 -0.52 26.88
N HIS A 65 -17.61 0.08 26.00
CA HIS A 65 -18.73 0.98 26.34
C HIS A 65 -18.32 2.22 27.15
N VAL A 66 -17.03 2.58 27.13
CA VAL A 66 -16.51 3.79 27.77
C VAL A 66 -16.37 4.89 26.72
N PRO A 67 -17.09 6.01 26.85
CA PRO A 67 -17.02 7.09 25.86
C PRO A 67 -15.67 7.82 25.90
N ALA A 68 -15.33 8.50 24.81
CA ALA A 68 -14.17 9.38 24.76
C ALA A 68 -14.30 10.50 25.81
N PRO A 69 -13.21 10.99 26.43
CA PRO A 69 -11.81 10.73 26.11
C PRO A 69 -11.20 9.46 26.76
N TRP A 70 -11.92 8.79 27.65
CA TRP A 70 -11.42 7.64 28.41
C TRP A 70 -11.46 6.32 27.62
N GLY A 71 -12.42 6.20 26.69
CA GLY A 71 -12.57 5.07 25.80
C GLY A 71 -12.11 5.36 24.39
N ASN A 72 -11.92 4.30 23.62
CA ASN A 72 -11.50 4.37 22.23
C ASN A 72 -12.66 3.97 21.32
N GLU A 73 -12.71 4.50 20.11
CA GLU A 73 -13.76 4.22 19.15
C GLU A 73 -13.17 3.64 17.84
N VAL A 74 -13.88 2.67 17.30
CA VAL A 74 -13.67 2.19 15.93
C VAL A 74 -14.92 2.47 15.10
N ARG A 75 -14.71 2.78 13.84
CA ARG A 75 -15.78 3.01 12.89
C ARG A 75 -15.72 1.99 11.76
N GLY A 76 -16.85 1.38 11.46
CA GLY A 76 -17.03 0.55 10.29
C GLY A 76 -17.81 1.28 9.21
N GLY A 77 -17.32 1.21 7.98
CA GLY A 77 -17.97 1.71 6.78
C GLY A 77 -17.66 0.80 5.60
N VAL A 78 -18.28 1.08 4.46
CA VAL A 78 -18.08 0.28 3.24
C VAL A 78 -16.63 0.33 2.78
N LEU A 79 -16.02 1.51 2.81
CA LEU A 79 -14.64 1.70 2.37
C LEU A 79 -13.65 1.09 3.35
N GLU A 80 -13.89 1.23 4.66
CA GLU A 80 -13.05 0.60 5.70
C GLU A 80 -13.10 -0.94 5.59
N GLY A 81 -14.30 -1.52 5.47
CA GLY A 81 -14.44 -2.97 5.29
C GLY A 81 -13.80 -3.46 4.01
N GLY A 82 -13.98 -2.73 2.90
CA GLY A 82 -13.34 -3.02 1.61
C GLY A 82 -11.82 -2.97 1.66
N MET A 83 -11.24 -1.95 2.30
CA MET A 83 -9.79 -1.81 2.47
C MET A 83 -9.22 -2.90 3.39
N GLY A 84 -9.90 -3.23 4.48
CA GLY A 84 -9.49 -4.32 5.38
C GLY A 84 -9.47 -5.68 4.67
N LEU A 85 -10.50 -5.99 3.88
CA LEU A 85 -10.57 -7.19 3.04
C LEU A 85 -9.44 -7.21 2.01
N PHE A 86 -9.21 -6.08 1.33
CA PHE A 86 -8.21 -5.98 0.29
C PHE A 86 -6.79 -6.14 0.87
N PHE A 87 -6.47 -5.45 1.98
CA PHE A 87 -5.17 -5.56 2.63
C PHE A 87 -4.89 -6.99 3.11
N SER A 88 -5.87 -7.66 3.72
CA SER A 88 -5.74 -9.05 4.13
C SER A 88 -5.52 -9.99 2.94
N SER A 89 -6.24 -9.78 1.84
CA SER A 89 -6.12 -10.60 0.63
C SER A 89 -4.75 -10.46 -0.03
N ILE A 90 -4.26 -9.24 -0.20
CA ILE A 90 -2.92 -8.98 -0.77
C ILE A 90 -1.82 -9.53 0.13
N MET A 91 -1.95 -9.39 1.46
CA MET A 91 -0.99 -9.95 2.43
C MET A 91 -0.95 -11.48 2.35
N LEU A 92 -2.11 -12.14 2.32
CA LEU A 92 -2.22 -13.59 2.19
C LEU A 92 -1.55 -14.09 0.90
N LEU A 93 -1.88 -13.48 -0.24
CA LEU A 93 -1.30 -13.84 -1.52
C LEU A 93 0.21 -13.61 -1.57
N SER A 94 0.71 -12.51 -1.01
CA SER A 94 2.14 -12.21 -0.95
C SER A 94 2.90 -13.22 -0.08
N MET A 95 2.30 -13.68 1.02
CA MET A 95 2.85 -14.73 1.88
C MET A 95 2.85 -16.10 1.18
N MET A 96 1.77 -16.43 0.47
CA MET A 96 1.67 -17.69 -0.26
C MET A 96 2.66 -17.75 -1.42
N GLY A 97 2.74 -16.69 -2.23
CA GLY A 97 3.63 -16.64 -3.38
C GLY A 97 5.12 -16.57 -3.02
N GLY A 98 5.45 -15.90 -1.90
CA GLY A 98 6.82 -15.79 -1.40
C GLY A 98 7.27 -16.90 -0.46
N ARG A 99 6.44 -17.92 -0.21
CA ARG A 99 6.67 -18.97 0.80
C ARG A 99 8.04 -19.62 0.71
N LYS A 100 8.46 -20.01 -0.47
CA LYS A 100 9.76 -20.66 -0.70
C LYS A 100 10.91 -19.75 -0.25
N LYS A 101 10.85 -18.46 -0.63
CA LYS A 101 11.88 -17.47 -0.27
C LYS A 101 11.92 -17.16 1.21
N ILE A 102 10.79 -17.18 1.91
CA ILE A 102 10.76 -17.05 3.37
C ILE A 102 11.58 -18.15 4.02
N LEU A 103 11.44 -19.40 3.54
CA LEU A 103 12.17 -20.55 4.08
C LEU A 103 13.65 -20.57 3.68
N GLU A 104 14.02 -20.03 2.51
CA GLU A 104 15.41 -19.99 2.03
C GLU A 104 16.21 -18.80 2.56
N GLU A 105 15.58 -17.64 2.73
CA GLU A 105 16.24 -16.37 3.04
C GLU A 105 16.24 -16.02 4.53
N ILE A 106 15.40 -16.70 5.35
CA ILE A 106 15.27 -16.43 6.79
C ILE A 106 15.71 -17.67 7.56
N GLU A 107 16.61 -17.49 8.52
CA GLU A 107 17.03 -18.56 9.43
C GLU A 107 15.85 -19.21 10.17
N ASP A 108 15.87 -20.51 10.34
CA ASP A 108 14.80 -21.28 10.99
C ASP A 108 14.44 -20.76 12.38
N THR A 109 15.43 -20.25 13.13
CA THR A 109 15.26 -19.66 14.45
C THR A 109 14.49 -18.35 14.44
N LYS A 110 14.43 -17.65 13.28
CA LYS A 110 13.81 -16.33 13.11
C LYS A 110 12.50 -16.37 12.32
N GLN A 111 12.09 -17.55 11.85
CA GLN A 111 10.84 -17.68 11.08
C GLN A 111 9.61 -17.31 11.91
N ASN A 112 9.58 -17.66 13.20
CA ASN A 112 8.50 -17.24 14.09
C ASN A 112 8.45 -15.70 14.23
N LEU A 113 9.61 -15.05 14.38
CA LEU A 113 9.71 -13.58 14.44
C LEU A 113 9.17 -12.94 13.16
N TYR A 114 9.45 -13.52 11.99
CA TYR A 114 8.89 -13.04 10.73
C TYR A 114 7.35 -13.03 10.76
N TYR A 115 6.71 -14.10 11.22
CA TYR A 115 5.25 -14.17 11.32
C TYR A 115 4.68 -13.25 12.39
N ILE A 116 5.38 -13.04 13.51
CA ILE A 116 5.02 -12.03 14.51
C ILE A 116 4.96 -10.65 13.87
N LEU A 117 6.00 -10.26 13.12
CA LEU A 117 6.08 -8.95 12.46
C LEU A 117 4.99 -8.79 11.40
N VAL A 118 4.66 -9.84 10.64
CA VAL A 118 3.54 -9.83 9.68
C VAL A 118 2.20 -9.64 10.39
N ASN A 119 1.98 -10.32 11.54
CA ASN A 119 0.76 -10.16 12.34
C ASN A 119 0.64 -8.74 12.91
N LEU A 120 1.73 -8.17 13.45
CA LEU A 120 1.75 -6.78 13.94
C LEU A 120 1.51 -5.77 12.82
N MET A 121 2.06 -6.02 11.64
CA MET A 121 1.79 -5.19 10.47
C MET A 121 0.33 -5.26 10.05
N LEU A 122 -0.28 -6.45 10.00
CA LEU A 122 -1.71 -6.59 9.72
C LEU A 122 -2.54 -5.87 10.78
N CYS A 123 -2.21 -6.06 12.06
CA CYS A 123 -2.85 -5.37 13.18
C CYS A 123 -2.88 -3.86 12.96
N SER A 124 -1.70 -3.28 12.69
CA SER A 124 -1.57 -1.84 12.51
C SER A 124 -2.35 -1.33 11.30
N LEU A 125 -2.28 -2.03 10.17
CA LEU A 125 -3.04 -1.64 8.96
C LEU A 125 -4.54 -1.68 9.19
N ILE A 126 -5.07 -2.72 9.83
CA ILE A 126 -6.48 -2.86 10.16
C ILE A 126 -6.92 -1.79 11.18
N ALA A 127 -6.08 -1.51 12.17
CA ALA A 127 -6.34 -0.45 13.13
C ALA A 127 -6.37 0.94 12.48
N LEU A 128 -5.45 1.26 11.55
CA LEU A 128 -5.46 2.51 10.78
C LEU A 128 -6.74 2.64 9.93
N VAL A 129 -7.23 1.53 9.40
CA VAL A 129 -8.46 1.51 8.63
C VAL A 129 -9.67 1.83 9.50
N TYR A 130 -9.81 1.20 10.67
CA TYR A 130 -11.04 1.29 11.47
C TYR A 130 -11.01 2.34 12.58
N THR A 131 -9.84 2.84 13.04
CA THR A 131 -9.79 3.80 14.16
C THR A 131 -10.57 5.09 13.88
N ASN A 132 -11.26 5.60 14.89
CA ASN A 132 -11.93 6.90 14.90
C ASN A 132 -11.25 7.90 15.85
N TYR A 133 -10.10 7.53 16.44
CA TYR A 133 -9.37 8.30 17.42
C TYR A 133 -7.97 8.63 16.90
N LEU A 134 -7.62 9.92 16.83
CA LEU A 134 -6.44 10.38 16.10
C LEU A 134 -5.12 9.96 16.77
N PHE A 135 -5.08 9.98 18.11
CA PHE A 135 -3.90 9.52 18.84
C PHE A 135 -3.69 8.00 18.70
N THR A 136 -4.77 7.23 18.69
CA THR A 136 -4.70 5.78 18.40
C THR A 136 -4.17 5.52 17.00
N ALA A 137 -4.56 6.34 16.02
CA ALA A 137 -3.97 6.27 14.69
C ALA A 137 -2.45 6.46 14.72
N TYR A 138 -1.96 7.46 15.50
CA TYR A 138 -0.52 7.65 15.68
C TYR A 138 0.17 6.42 16.28
N VAL A 139 -0.37 5.83 17.33
CA VAL A 139 0.20 4.62 17.96
C VAL A 139 0.31 3.48 16.95
N PHE A 140 -0.72 3.23 16.13
CA PHE A 140 -0.67 2.19 15.11
C PHE A 140 0.22 2.54 13.90
N VAL A 141 0.42 3.82 13.62
CA VAL A 141 1.46 4.28 12.68
C VAL A 141 2.85 3.86 13.17
N GLU A 142 3.13 3.96 14.47
CA GLU A 142 4.42 3.53 15.05
C GLU A 142 4.59 2.01 15.08
N ILE A 143 3.54 1.27 15.46
CA ILE A 143 3.56 -0.20 15.40
C ILE A 143 3.84 -0.68 13.97
N ASN A 144 3.24 -0.03 12.98
CA ASN A 144 3.51 -0.34 11.56
C ASN A 144 4.98 -0.06 11.20
N THR A 145 5.54 1.07 11.67
CA THR A 145 6.94 1.44 11.43
C THR A 145 7.90 0.39 11.98
N ILE A 146 7.71 -0.03 13.23
CA ILE A 146 8.58 -1.03 13.88
C ILE A 146 8.45 -2.38 13.16
N SER A 147 7.24 -2.80 12.81
CA SER A 147 6.99 -4.04 12.09
C SER A 147 7.63 -4.04 10.70
N ALA A 148 7.51 -2.94 9.96
CA ALA A 148 8.12 -2.77 8.64
C ALA A 148 9.66 -2.77 8.73
N CYS A 149 10.24 -2.05 9.70
CA CYS A 149 11.67 -2.04 9.95
C CYS A 149 12.20 -3.45 10.24
N GLY A 150 11.51 -4.20 11.11
CA GLY A 150 11.85 -5.60 11.41
C GLY A 150 11.79 -6.49 10.16
N LEU A 151 10.77 -6.34 9.32
CA LEU A 151 10.65 -7.10 8.06
C LEU A 151 11.73 -6.75 7.03
N ILE A 152 12.23 -5.52 7.02
CA ILE A 152 13.36 -5.12 6.16
C ILE A 152 14.64 -5.78 6.68
N ALA A 153 14.88 -5.74 8.00
CA ALA A 153 16.10 -6.21 8.64
C ALA A 153 16.18 -7.74 8.83
N ILE A 154 15.08 -8.48 8.65
CA ILE A 154 14.95 -9.90 9.06
C ILE A 154 16.03 -10.84 8.49
N ARG A 155 16.57 -10.52 7.33
CA ARG A 155 17.67 -11.30 6.69
C ARG A 155 19.02 -11.09 7.38
N GLN A 156 19.19 -10.04 8.19
CA GLN A 156 20.43 -9.67 8.90
C GLN A 156 21.68 -9.60 8.01
N ILE A 157 21.53 -9.18 6.76
CA ILE A 157 22.62 -8.92 5.83
C ILE A 157 22.94 -7.41 5.90
N GLY A 158 24.20 -7.01 5.82
CA GLY A 158 24.62 -5.62 5.98
C GLY A 158 23.78 -4.60 5.19
N ARG A 159 23.45 -4.90 3.93
CA ARG A 159 22.59 -4.05 3.10
C ARG A 159 21.15 -3.95 3.60
N THR A 160 20.61 -5.00 4.22
CA THR A 160 19.24 -4.96 4.78
C THR A 160 19.20 -4.17 6.08
N ILE A 161 20.27 -4.23 6.87
CA ILE A 161 20.39 -3.44 8.11
C ILE A 161 20.51 -1.96 7.76
N GLU A 162 21.37 -1.61 6.78
CA GLU A 162 21.49 -0.22 6.29
C GLU A 162 20.14 0.32 5.76
N ALA A 163 19.45 -0.46 4.95
CA ALA A 163 18.13 -0.10 4.44
C ALA A 163 17.09 0.08 5.55
N ALA A 164 17.13 -0.77 6.59
CA ALA A 164 16.25 -0.66 7.76
C ALA A 164 16.55 0.60 8.58
N VAL A 165 17.83 0.95 8.77
CA VAL A 165 18.21 2.20 9.46
C VAL A 165 17.75 3.42 8.69
N ARG A 166 17.98 3.48 7.37
CA ARG A 166 17.49 4.58 6.52
C ARG A 166 15.96 4.71 6.58
N TYR A 167 15.25 3.58 6.51
CA TYR A 167 13.80 3.54 6.67
C TYR A 167 13.37 4.08 8.03
N MET A 168 14.01 3.64 9.11
CA MET A 168 13.68 4.05 10.48
C MET A 168 13.86 5.55 10.67
N ILE A 169 15.00 6.12 10.24
CA ILE A 169 15.28 7.57 10.37
C ILE A 169 14.19 8.38 9.65
N MET A 170 13.87 8.05 8.40
CA MET A 170 12.86 8.77 7.64
C MET A 170 11.45 8.59 8.22
N SER A 171 11.14 7.38 8.69
CA SER A 171 9.84 7.10 9.32
C SER A 171 9.68 7.84 10.64
N LEU A 172 10.71 7.92 11.49
CA LEU A 172 10.66 8.68 12.75
C LEU A 172 10.46 10.18 12.50
N LEU A 173 11.12 10.73 11.48
CA LEU A 173 10.90 12.12 11.08
C LEU A 173 9.42 12.34 10.68
N GLY A 174 8.87 11.45 9.85
CA GLY A 174 7.47 11.53 9.43
C GLY A 174 6.49 11.40 10.58
N SER A 175 6.72 10.47 11.53
CA SER A 175 5.88 10.33 12.71
C SER A 175 5.99 11.49 13.67
N GLY A 176 7.19 12.04 13.83
CA GLY A 176 7.39 13.24 14.66
C GLY A 176 6.57 14.42 14.16
N LEU A 177 6.60 14.70 12.84
CA LEU A 177 5.78 15.75 12.24
C LEU A 177 4.27 15.45 12.37
N PHE A 178 3.87 14.20 12.17
CA PHE A 178 2.48 13.78 12.34
C PHE A 178 2.02 13.99 13.79
N LEU A 179 2.84 13.61 14.78
CA LEU A 179 2.54 13.80 16.19
C LEU A 179 2.43 15.29 16.57
N VAL A 180 3.37 16.12 16.10
CA VAL A 180 3.31 17.58 16.29
C VAL A 180 1.99 18.13 15.74
N GLY A 181 1.61 17.71 14.53
CA GLY A 181 0.32 18.11 13.95
C GLY A 181 -0.88 17.66 14.78
N VAL A 182 -0.84 16.44 15.34
CA VAL A 182 -1.90 15.93 16.24
C VAL A 182 -1.96 16.74 17.54
N CYS A 183 -0.82 17.09 18.12
CA CYS A 183 -0.75 17.92 19.34
C CYS A 183 -1.29 19.33 19.09
N MET A 184 -0.90 19.97 17.98
CA MET A 184 -1.40 21.29 17.61
C MET A 184 -2.92 21.25 17.34
N LEU A 185 -3.42 20.18 16.71
CA LEU A 185 -4.85 20.01 16.47
C LEU A 185 -5.62 19.85 17.79
N TYR A 186 -5.03 19.11 18.74
CA TYR A 186 -5.59 18.99 20.09
C TYR A 186 -5.60 20.33 20.83
N ASP A 187 -4.54 21.11 20.73
CA ASP A 187 -4.45 22.46 21.31
C ASP A 187 -5.55 23.40 20.78
N LEU A 188 -5.80 23.35 19.47
CA LEU A 188 -6.82 24.16 18.80
C LEU A 188 -8.26 23.72 19.10
N THR A 189 -8.50 22.41 19.28
CA THR A 189 -9.86 21.84 19.31
C THR A 189 -10.26 21.26 20.66
N GLY A 190 -9.30 20.90 21.52
CA GLY A 190 -9.52 20.19 22.78
C GLY A 190 -9.94 18.71 22.61
N HIS A 191 -9.93 18.18 21.38
CA HIS A 191 -10.44 16.85 21.07
C HIS A 191 -9.43 15.99 20.31
N LEU A 192 -9.54 14.65 20.49
CA LEU A 192 -8.79 13.66 19.71
C LEU A 192 -9.70 12.67 18.97
N LEU A 193 -11.00 12.70 19.24
CA LEU A 193 -12.01 11.94 18.49
C LEU A 193 -12.30 12.66 17.16
N MET A 194 -12.19 11.93 16.04
CA MET A 194 -12.25 12.53 14.71
C MET A 194 -13.54 13.31 14.43
N SER A 195 -14.70 12.81 14.93
CA SER A 195 -15.99 13.51 14.80
C SER A 195 -16.01 14.86 15.50
N ASN A 196 -15.54 14.91 16.75
CA ASN A 196 -15.56 16.14 17.55
C ASN A 196 -14.55 17.16 17.02
N ILE A 197 -13.38 16.67 16.52
CA ILE A 197 -12.41 17.55 15.87
C ILE A 197 -13.03 18.19 14.65
N LYS A 198 -13.76 17.43 13.81
CA LYS A 198 -14.41 17.94 12.58
C LYS A 198 -15.37 19.08 12.91
N GLU A 199 -16.21 18.91 13.93
CA GLU A 199 -17.13 19.96 14.38
C GLU A 199 -16.39 21.24 14.84
N SER A 200 -15.34 21.08 15.67
CA SER A 200 -14.53 22.19 16.15
C SER A 200 -13.79 22.90 15.01
N VAL A 201 -13.20 22.16 14.06
CA VAL A 201 -12.50 22.71 12.88
C VAL A 201 -13.47 23.46 11.99
N ALA A 202 -14.70 22.98 11.82
CA ALA A 202 -15.73 23.69 11.03
C ALA A 202 -16.10 25.04 11.68
N LEU A 203 -16.23 25.10 13.02
CA LEU A 203 -16.49 26.33 13.76
C LEU A 203 -15.32 27.31 13.65
N LEU A 204 -14.08 26.84 13.84
CA LEU A 204 -12.86 27.66 13.70
C LEU A 204 -12.71 28.22 12.27
N SER A 205 -13.00 27.41 11.26
CA SER A 205 -12.96 27.85 9.87
C SER A 205 -14.03 28.90 9.56
N ALA A 206 -15.24 28.75 10.11
CA ALA A 206 -16.34 29.69 9.92
C ALA A 206 -16.10 31.04 10.62
N SER A 207 -15.43 31.06 11.79
CA SER A 207 -15.08 32.29 12.49
C SER A 207 -13.96 33.07 11.80
N GLY A 208 -13.14 32.40 10.98
CA GLY A 208 -11.92 32.96 10.38
C GLY A 208 -10.78 33.14 11.39
N GLU A 209 -11.00 32.86 12.67
CA GLU A 209 -9.98 32.86 13.69
C GLU A 209 -9.08 31.61 13.55
N PHE A 210 -7.81 31.73 13.94
CA PHE A 210 -6.84 30.62 13.90
C PHE A 210 -6.61 30.00 12.51
N ARG A 211 -6.89 30.71 11.42
CA ARG A 211 -6.70 30.20 10.04
C ARG A 211 -5.26 29.75 9.79
N GLU A 212 -4.27 30.54 10.19
CA GLU A 212 -2.86 30.21 9.98
C GLU A 212 -2.40 29.03 10.85
N PRO A 213 -2.66 28.96 12.16
CA PRO A 213 -2.37 27.79 12.97
C PRO A 213 -3.01 26.50 12.44
N LEU A 214 -4.25 26.57 11.95
CA LEU A 214 -4.94 25.44 11.35
C LEU A 214 -4.25 24.96 10.06
N LEU A 215 -3.85 25.86 9.19
CA LEU A 215 -3.11 25.53 7.96
C LEU A 215 -1.75 24.88 8.27
N ILE A 216 -1.03 25.41 9.26
CA ILE A 216 0.25 24.83 9.70
C ILE A 216 0.03 23.42 10.26
N THR A 217 -1.00 23.23 11.05
CA THR A 217 -1.38 21.92 11.62
C THR A 217 -1.67 20.91 10.50
N ILE A 218 -2.47 21.29 9.51
CA ILE A 218 -2.80 20.46 8.35
C ILE A 218 -1.53 20.12 7.56
N ALA A 219 -0.64 21.10 7.40
CA ALA A 219 0.64 20.88 6.71
C ALA A 219 1.52 19.87 7.45
N PHE A 220 1.66 19.94 8.78
CA PHE A 220 2.42 18.97 9.56
C PHE A 220 1.84 17.56 9.45
N ILE A 221 0.52 17.39 9.57
CA ILE A 221 -0.15 16.09 9.42
C ILE A 221 0.08 15.53 8.01
N THR A 222 -0.15 16.34 6.98
CA THR A 222 -0.02 15.92 5.58
C THR A 222 1.43 15.56 5.25
N MET A 223 2.39 16.40 5.64
CA MET A 223 3.81 16.15 5.39
C MET A 223 4.34 14.96 6.18
N GLY A 224 3.91 14.78 7.43
CA GLY A 224 4.28 13.62 8.23
C GLY A 224 3.87 12.30 7.56
N LEU A 225 2.63 12.18 7.10
CA LEU A 225 2.13 11.01 6.39
C LEU A 225 2.69 10.89 4.97
N ALA A 226 3.01 11.99 4.29
CA ALA A 226 3.68 12.02 2.99
C ALA A 226 5.10 11.46 3.07
N ILE A 227 5.87 11.82 4.08
CA ILE A 227 7.22 11.27 4.35
C ILE A 227 7.13 9.75 4.57
N LYS A 228 6.20 9.30 5.41
CA LYS A 228 5.98 7.88 5.70
C LYS A 228 5.57 7.07 4.48
N SER A 229 4.81 7.66 3.59
CA SER A 229 4.39 7.00 2.34
C SER A 229 5.40 7.13 1.20
N ALA A 230 6.55 7.76 1.43
CA ALA A 230 7.61 7.98 0.44
C ALA A 230 7.20 8.89 -0.74
N LEU A 231 6.44 9.96 -0.48
CA LEU A 231 6.24 11.00 -1.48
C LEU A 231 7.58 11.69 -1.78
N PHE A 232 7.81 12.06 -3.04
CA PHE A 232 8.96 12.89 -3.42
C PHE A 232 8.94 14.24 -2.67
N PRO A 233 10.05 14.72 -2.15
CA PRO A 233 11.44 14.24 -2.28
C PRO A 233 11.87 13.17 -1.24
N PHE A 234 11.01 12.74 -0.33
CA PHE A 234 11.30 11.89 0.83
C PHE A 234 11.35 10.38 0.52
N HIS A 235 11.51 10.00 -0.74
CA HIS A 235 11.42 8.63 -1.24
C HIS A 235 12.74 7.82 -1.18
N ALA A 236 13.85 8.43 -0.81
CA ALA A 236 15.19 7.84 -0.96
C ALA A 236 15.39 6.50 -0.23
N TRP A 237 14.66 6.25 0.86
CA TRP A 237 14.69 5.01 1.63
C TRP A 237 14.00 3.82 0.94
N LEU A 238 13.01 4.10 0.09
CA LEU A 238 12.09 3.09 -0.44
C LEU A 238 12.76 2.07 -1.38
N PRO A 239 13.62 2.45 -2.34
CA PRO A 239 14.25 1.51 -3.26
C PRO A 239 15.18 0.51 -2.57
N ASP A 240 15.86 0.93 -1.51
CA ASP A 240 16.73 0.07 -0.72
C ASP A 240 15.90 -0.87 0.18
N ALA A 241 14.87 -0.36 0.86
CA ALA A 241 13.98 -1.14 1.71
C ALA A 241 13.30 -2.28 0.93
N TYR A 242 12.78 -2.02 -0.25
CA TYR A 242 12.09 -3.04 -1.07
C TYR A 242 13.08 -3.88 -1.89
N GLY A 243 14.18 -3.29 -2.34
CA GLY A 243 15.20 -3.97 -3.14
C GLY A 243 15.94 -5.05 -2.37
N TYR A 244 16.27 -4.82 -1.10
CA TYR A 244 17.13 -5.72 -0.32
C TYR A 244 16.39 -6.63 0.66
N SER A 245 15.18 -6.29 1.13
CA SER A 245 14.36 -7.15 1.99
C SER A 245 14.04 -8.50 1.34
N THR A 246 13.48 -9.46 2.09
CA THR A 246 12.94 -10.69 1.47
C THR A 246 11.89 -10.32 0.44
N ILE A 247 11.73 -11.11 -0.63
CA ILE A 247 10.81 -10.72 -1.71
C ILE A 247 9.35 -10.71 -1.22
N SER A 248 8.97 -11.61 -0.33
CA SER A 248 7.66 -11.60 0.31
C SER A 248 7.44 -10.32 1.12
N SER A 249 8.45 -9.91 1.92
CA SER A 249 8.41 -8.62 2.62
C SER A 249 8.31 -7.44 1.64
N ALA A 250 9.10 -7.43 0.56
CA ALA A 250 9.04 -6.39 -0.45
C ALA A 250 7.65 -6.28 -1.10
N ALA A 251 7.00 -7.41 -1.39
CA ALA A 251 5.63 -7.43 -1.92
C ALA A 251 4.63 -6.82 -0.92
N ILE A 252 4.71 -7.18 0.37
CA ILE A 252 3.85 -6.65 1.43
C ILE A 252 4.12 -5.16 1.66
N LEU A 253 5.38 -4.78 1.87
CA LEU A 253 5.78 -3.39 2.17
C LEU A 253 5.37 -2.44 1.03
N SER A 254 5.69 -2.82 -0.21
CA SER A 254 5.38 -2.03 -1.39
C SER A 254 3.87 -1.88 -1.64
N SER A 255 3.09 -2.92 -1.33
CA SER A 255 1.66 -2.94 -1.65
C SER A 255 0.79 -2.36 -0.55
N LEU A 256 1.17 -2.44 0.72
CA LEU A 256 0.28 -2.16 1.84
C LEU A 256 0.72 -0.97 2.70
N VAL A 257 1.99 -0.91 3.12
CA VAL A 257 2.44 0.03 4.15
C VAL A 257 2.20 1.48 3.77
N SER A 258 2.73 1.93 2.63
CA SER A 258 2.50 3.30 2.16
C SER A 258 1.02 3.62 1.95
N LYS A 259 0.21 2.62 1.53
CA LYS A 259 -1.23 2.79 1.28
C LYS A 259 -2.04 2.89 2.56
N GLY A 260 -1.62 2.21 3.62
CA GLY A 260 -2.21 2.39 4.94
C GLY A 260 -2.09 3.85 5.43
N TYR A 261 -0.91 4.45 5.27
CA TYR A 261 -0.69 5.86 5.63
C TYR A 261 -1.46 6.83 4.73
N ILE A 262 -1.51 6.56 3.41
CA ILE A 262 -2.27 7.41 2.48
C ILE A 262 -3.77 7.29 2.74
N PHE A 263 -4.27 6.09 3.05
CA PHE A 263 -5.67 5.89 3.40
C PHE A 263 -6.04 6.62 4.70
N LEU A 264 -5.15 6.61 5.70
CA LEU A 264 -5.31 7.42 6.91
C LEU A 264 -5.37 8.92 6.57
N LEU A 265 -4.51 9.41 5.66
CA LEU A 265 -4.55 10.80 5.21
C LEU A 265 -5.89 11.15 4.56
N ILE A 266 -6.40 10.32 3.65
CA ILE A 266 -7.71 10.51 3.03
C ILE A 266 -8.81 10.57 4.10
N LYS A 267 -8.75 9.67 5.08
CA LYS A 267 -9.69 9.64 6.20
C LYS A 267 -9.62 10.92 7.05
N ILE A 268 -8.40 11.43 7.33
CA ILE A 268 -8.20 12.69 8.06
C ILE A 268 -8.76 13.87 7.26
N ILE A 269 -8.53 13.92 5.96
CA ILE A 269 -9.07 14.99 5.09
C ILE A 269 -10.60 15.06 5.18
N TYR A 270 -11.29 13.92 5.13
CA TYR A 270 -12.75 13.91 5.15
C TYR A 270 -13.37 14.02 6.55
N ARG A 271 -12.75 13.39 7.56
CA ARG A 271 -13.36 13.17 8.86
C ARG A 271 -12.80 14.02 9.99
N VAL A 272 -11.69 14.70 9.75
CA VAL A 272 -11.05 15.54 10.77
C VAL A 272 -11.07 17.00 10.31
N ILE A 273 -10.60 17.27 9.09
CA ILE A 273 -10.43 18.64 8.61
C ILE A 273 -11.70 19.14 7.90
N GLY A 274 -12.30 18.28 7.09
CA GLY A 274 -13.33 18.62 6.14
C GLY A 274 -12.73 18.86 4.74
N PHE A 275 -13.37 18.27 3.74
CA PHE A 275 -12.88 18.29 2.36
C PHE A 275 -12.80 19.71 1.78
N ASP A 276 -13.80 20.53 2.07
CA ASP A 276 -13.92 21.91 1.54
C ASP A 276 -12.80 22.82 2.06
N ILE A 277 -12.42 22.69 3.34
CA ILE A 277 -11.32 23.46 3.95
C ILE A 277 -9.99 23.13 3.29
N VAL A 278 -9.76 21.84 2.98
CA VAL A 278 -8.54 21.41 2.31
C VAL A 278 -8.54 21.84 0.85
N HIS A 279 -9.70 21.83 0.18
CA HIS A 279 -9.84 22.26 -1.21
C HIS A 279 -9.36 23.71 -1.43
N ASP A 280 -9.71 24.60 -0.54
CA ASP A 280 -9.37 26.03 -0.63
C ASP A 280 -7.93 26.34 -0.15
N SER A 281 -7.19 25.33 0.28
CA SER A 281 -5.85 25.51 0.82
C SER A 281 -4.75 25.50 -0.25
N LEU A 282 -3.72 26.34 -0.05
CA LEU A 282 -2.50 26.33 -0.86
C LEU A 282 -1.75 24.97 -0.79
N LEU A 283 -1.98 24.20 0.28
CA LEU A 283 -1.34 22.92 0.52
C LEU A 283 -1.51 21.93 -0.65
N LEU A 284 -2.72 21.87 -1.24
CA LEU A 284 -2.97 21.00 -2.39
C LEU A 284 -2.10 21.34 -3.62
N ASN A 285 -1.71 22.61 -3.79
CA ASN A 285 -0.83 23.00 -4.88
C ASN A 285 0.62 22.54 -4.63
N VAL A 286 1.07 22.60 -3.37
CA VAL A 286 2.39 22.08 -2.96
C VAL A 286 2.45 20.57 -3.14
N VAL A 287 1.42 19.84 -2.67
CA VAL A 287 1.31 18.39 -2.83
C VAL A 287 1.24 18.01 -4.31
N PHE A 288 0.55 18.79 -5.15
CA PHE A 288 0.51 18.60 -6.60
C PHE A 288 1.92 18.67 -7.21
N GLY A 289 2.68 19.70 -6.87
CA GLY A 289 4.06 19.86 -7.33
C GLY A 289 4.95 18.67 -6.95
N PHE A 290 4.90 18.25 -5.69
CA PHE A 290 5.67 17.07 -5.22
C PHE A 290 5.20 15.78 -5.87
N SER A 291 3.90 15.61 -6.10
CA SER A 291 3.37 14.42 -6.78
C SER A 291 3.83 14.33 -8.24
N ALA A 292 3.75 15.45 -8.97
CA ALA A 292 4.20 15.53 -10.36
C ALA A 292 5.70 15.24 -10.50
N LEU A 293 6.53 15.85 -9.65
CA LEU A 293 7.96 15.57 -9.59
C LEU A 293 8.24 14.11 -9.22
N GLY A 294 7.51 13.56 -8.24
CA GLY A 294 7.63 12.16 -7.83
C GLY A 294 7.33 11.17 -8.96
N ILE A 295 6.32 11.44 -9.77
CA ILE A 295 5.97 10.65 -10.95
C ILE A 295 7.12 10.64 -11.95
N ILE A 296 7.68 11.80 -12.27
CA ILE A 296 8.75 11.94 -13.26
C ILE A 296 10.07 11.35 -12.74
N PHE A 297 10.54 11.81 -11.58
CA PHE A 297 11.83 11.37 -11.03
C PHE A 297 11.83 9.91 -10.63
N GLY A 298 10.72 9.38 -10.10
CA GLY A 298 10.57 7.95 -9.82
C GLY A 298 10.69 7.10 -11.09
N SER A 299 10.06 7.54 -12.19
CA SER A 299 10.14 6.85 -13.49
C SER A 299 11.54 6.95 -14.12
N VAL A 300 12.18 8.12 -14.06
CA VAL A 300 13.56 8.31 -14.58
C VAL A 300 14.57 7.46 -13.78
N SER A 301 14.42 7.39 -12.46
CA SER A 301 15.29 6.56 -11.61
C SER A 301 15.08 5.07 -11.90
N ALA A 302 13.83 4.63 -12.08
CA ALA A 302 13.53 3.25 -12.49
C ALA A 302 14.19 2.86 -13.81
N MET A 303 14.27 3.80 -14.77
CA MET A 303 14.87 3.57 -16.09
C MET A 303 16.39 3.39 -16.03
N LYS A 304 17.06 3.97 -15.03
CA LYS A 304 18.53 3.91 -14.84
C LYS A 304 19.01 2.69 -14.07
N GLU A 305 18.09 1.95 -13.44
CA GLU A 305 18.45 0.79 -12.63
C GLU A 305 18.84 -0.44 -13.47
N ASP A 306 19.81 -1.19 -12.96
CA ASP A 306 20.28 -2.45 -13.54
C ASP A 306 19.75 -3.70 -12.82
N ASP A 307 19.08 -3.52 -11.67
CA ASP A 307 18.47 -4.57 -10.84
C ASP A 307 16.95 -4.53 -10.99
N ILE A 308 16.34 -5.67 -11.38
CA ILE A 308 14.89 -5.77 -11.60
C ILE A 308 14.07 -5.39 -10.36
N ARG A 309 14.51 -5.73 -9.14
CA ARG A 309 13.79 -5.42 -7.91
C ARG A 309 13.88 -3.93 -7.57
N ARG A 310 15.04 -3.31 -7.78
CA ARG A 310 15.21 -1.88 -7.57
C ARG A 310 14.43 -1.07 -8.59
N MET A 311 14.42 -1.50 -9.86
CA MET A 311 13.57 -0.89 -10.90
C MET A 311 12.09 -0.93 -10.50
N VAL A 312 11.57 -2.10 -10.07
CA VAL A 312 10.21 -2.22 -9.58
C VAL A 312 9.99 -1.34 -8.33
N SER A 313 10.99 -1.18 -7.47
CA SER A 313 10.90 -0.32 -6.27
C SER A 313 10.80 1.16 -6.65
N TYR A 314 11.65 1.68 -7.54
CA TYR A 314 11.57 3.07 -8.00
C TYR A 314 10.26 3.36 -8.74
N SER A 315 9.75 2.41 -9.50
CA SER A 315 8.43 2.60 -10.10
C SER A 315 7.30 2.70 -9.06
N SER A 316 7.50 2.26 -7.80
CA SER A 316 6.54 2.51 -6.72
C SER A 316 6.52 3.97 -6.28
N VAL A 317 7.65 4.68 -6.34
CA VAL A 317 7.72 6.12 -6.07
C VAL A 317 6.82 6.89 -7.04
N ALA A 318 6.90 6.56 -8.34
CA ALA A 318 6.02 7.16 -9.34
C ALA A 318 4.53 6.88 -9.06
N GLN A 319 4.20 5.66 -8.65
CA GLN A 319 2.81 5.29 -8.36
C GLN A 319 2.25 5.94 -7.09
N ILE A 320 3.09 6.16 -6.07
CA ILE A 320 2.72 6.97 -4.90
C ILE A 320 2.44 8.41 -5.35
N GLY A 321 3.28 8.94 -6.25
CA GLY A 321 3.02 10.23 -6.88
C GLY A 321 1.64 10.30 -7.54
N TYR A 322 1.20 9.27 -8.27
CA TYR A 322 -0.17 9.22 -8.85
C TYR A 322 -1.26 9.30 -7.78
N ILE A 323 -1.12 8.61 -6.65
CA ILE A 323 -2.14 8.66 -5.59
C ILE A 323 -2.24 10.08 -5.03
N TYR A 324 -1.09 10.70 -4.73
CA TYR A 324 -1.06 12.09 -4.24
C TYR A 324 -1.50 13.11 -5.30
N LEU A 325 -1.26 12.82 -6.59
CA LEU A 325 -1.81 13.62 -7.69
C LEU A 325 -3.35 13.65 -7.60
N GLY A 326 -3.99 12.48 -7.44
CA GLY A 326 -5.43 12.39 -7.29
C GLY A 326 -5.97 13.18 -6.10
N ILE A 327 -5.31 13.06 -4.92
CA ILE A 327 -5.66 13.83 -3.72
C ILE A 327 -5.51 15.32 -3.98
N SER A 328 -4.43 15.76 -4.64
CA SER A 328 -4.10 17.17 -4.87
C SER A 328 -4.97 17.85 -5.92
N LEU A 329 -5.71 17.10 -6.73
CA LEU A 329 -6.73 17.68 -7.61
C LEU A 329 -7.86 18.35 -6.80
N GLY A 330 -8.08 17.93 -5.55
CA GLY A 330 -9.09 18.54 -4.68
C GLY A 330 -10.53 18.31 -5.16
N THR A 331 -10.77 17.28 -5.95
CA THR A 331 -12.10 16.92 -6.46
C THR A 331 -12.52 15.55 -5.93
N LYS A 332 -13.83 15.30 -5.83
CA LYS A 332 -14.34 13.99 -5.42
C LYS A 332 -13.84 12.89 -6.38
N GLU A 333 -13.85 13.15 -7.67
CA GLU A 333 -13.35 12.26 -8.70
C GLU A 333 -11.85 11.98 -8.52
N GLY A 334 -11.06 13.00 -8.12
CA GLY A 334 -9.65 12.85 -7.79
C GLY A 334 -9.41 11.92 -6.60
N MET A 335 -10.24 12.02 -5.57
CA MET A 335 -10.19 11.11 -4.43
C MET A 335 -10.60 9.67 -4.80
N VAL A 336 -11.65 9.52 -5.62
CA VAL A 336 -12.03 8.20 -6.15
C VAL A 336 -10.88 7.60 -6.96
N ALA A 337 -10.24 8.38 -7.83
CA ALA A 337 -9.09 7.96 -8.61
C ALA A 337 -7.89 7.57 -7.70
N ALA A 338 -7.64 8.32 -6.63
CA ALA A 338 -6.58 8.02 -5.66
C ALA A 338 -6.83 6.70 -4.94
N VAL A 339 -8.05 6.45 -4.44
CA VAL A 339 -8.42 5.18 -3.78
C VAL A 339 -8.36 4.01 -4.75
N PHE A 340 -8.87 4.17 -5.97
CA PHE A 340 -8.77 3.13 -6.99
C PHE A 340 -7.30 2.82 -7.32
N GLN A 341 -6.44 3.84 -7.41
CA GLN A 341 -5.00 3.66 -7.61
C GLN A 341 -4.33 2.92 -6.46
N ILE A 342 -4.79 3.08 -5.21
CA ILE A 342 -4.31 2.27 -4.08
C ILE A 342 -4.53 0.78 -4.38
N LEU A 343 -5.73 0.40 -4.81
CA LEU A 343 -6.07 -0.99 -5.13
C LEU A 343 -5.27 -1.52 -6.33
N ALA A 344 -5.31 -0.79 -7.44
CA ALA A 344 -4.61 -1.16 -8.69
C ALA A 344 -3.10 -1.33 -8.47
N HIS A 345 -2.48 -0.37 -7.78
CA HIS A 345 -1.05 -0.39 -7.49
C HIS A 345 -0.67 -1.53 -6.53
N ALA A 346 -1.45 -1.78 -5.47
CA ALA A 346 -1.14 -2.86 -4.54
C ALA A 346 -1.19 -4.23 -5.21
N ALA A 347 -2.22 -4.52 -6.01
CA ALA A 347 -2.34 -5.77 -6.76
C ALA A 347 -1.19 -5.94 -7.77
N THR A 348 -0.89 -4.88 -8.53
CA THR A 348 0.15 -4.94 -9.57
C THR A 348 1.56 -5.08 -8.97
N LYS A 349 1.86 -4.39 -7.86
CA LYS A 349 3.19 -4.46 -7.25
C LYS A 349 3.48 -5.81 -6.59
N SER A 350 2.52 -6.35 -5.85
CA SER A 350 2.65 -7.71 -5.33
C SER A 350 2.92 -8.71 -6.46
N MET A 351 2.17 -8.61 -7.56
CA MET A 351 2.37 -9.46 -8.74
C MET A 351 3.78 -9.32 -9.32
N LEU A 352 4.28 -8.09 -9.51
CA LEU A 352 5.61 -7.84 -10.06
C LEU A 352 6.72 -8.38 -9.15
N PHE A 353 6.65 -8.14 -7.83
CA PHE A 353 7.66 -8.66 -6.90
C PHE A 353 7.62 -10.18 -6.82
N ILE A 354 6.42 -10.79 -6.71
CA ILE A 354 6.29 -12.26 -6.69
C ILE A 354 6.76 -12.87 -8.01
N SER A 355 6.42 -12.28 -9.16
CA SER A 355 6.90 -12.76 -10.46
C SER A 355 8.43 -12.63 -10.60
N ALA A 356 9.03 -11.58 -10.03
CA ALA A 356 10.48 -11.43 -10.01
C ALA A 356 11.20 -12.58 -9.27
N ILE A 357 10.54 -13.28 -8.31
CA ILE A 357 11.09 -14.50 -7.68
C ILE A 357 11.41 -15.54 -8.75
N GLY A 358 10.41 -15.90 -9.55
CA GLY A 358 10.56 -16.95 -10.54
C GLY A 358 11.55 -16.60 -11.65
N LEU A 359 11.65 -15.32 -12.02
CA LEU A 359 12.63 -14.84 -13.01
C LEU A 359 14.06 -14.88 -12.48
N THR A 360 14.28 -14.45 -11.23
CA THR A 360 15.61 -14.50 -10.59
C THR A 360 16.04 -15.92 -10.29
N ASP A 361 15.13 -16.80 -9.83
CA ASP A 361 15.44 -18.22 -9.60
C ASP A 361 15.82 -18.93 -10.90
N ALA A 362 15.15 -18.61 -12.02
CA ALA A 362 15.49 -19.12 -13.34
C ALA A 362 16.83 -18.57 -13.89
N SER A 363 17.43 -17.58 -13.23
CA SER A 363 18.65 -16.89 -13.63
C SER A 363 19.76 -17.02 -12.58
N ASN A 364 19.89 -18.18 -11.93
CA ASN A 364 20.86 -18.47 -10.89
C ASN A 364 20.89 -17.43 -9.76
N THR A 365 19.70 -17.01 -9.30
CA THR A 365 19.48 -15.97 -8.28
C THR A 365 20.00 -14.56 -8.63
N SER A 366 20.45 -14.33 -9.86
CA SER A 366 20.87 -13.01 -10.31
C SER A 366 19.66 -12.08 -10.48
N ARG A 367 19.84 -10.82 -10.12
CA ARG A 367 18.84 -9.75 -10.26
C ARG A 367 19.17 -8.79 -11.40
N LYS A 368 20.38 -8.91 -11.98
CA LYS A 368 20.84 -8.00 -13.02
C LYS A 368 20.11 -8.31 -14.34
N PHE A 369 19.75 -7.26 -15.05
CA PHE A 369 19.07 -7.41 -16.33
C PHE A 369 19.87 -8.22 -17.36
N THR A 370 21.21 -8.16 -17.32
CA THR A 370 22.07 -8.96 -18.22
C THR A 370 21.79 -10.45 -18.11
N ASP A 371 21.54 -10.94 -16.90
CA ASP A 371 21.44 -12.36 -16.59
C ASP A 371 19.99 -12.87 -16.67
N LEU A 372 19.01 -11.94 -16.78
CA LEU A 372 17.58 -12.26 -16.89
C LEU A 372 17.14 -12.58 -18.33
N THR A 373 18.05 -12.50 -19.31
CA THR A 373 17.74 -12.82 -20.71
C THR A 373 17.20 -14.24 -20.82
N GLY A 374 16.05 -14.42 -21.49
CA GLY A 374 15.41 -15.72 -21.67
C GLY A 374 14.78 -16.36 -20.44
N SER A 375 14.77 -15.67 -19.28
CA SER A 375 14.24 -16.23 -18.03
C SER A 375 12.74 -16.57 -18.08
N ALA A 376 11.96 -15.86 -18.91
CA ALA A 376 10.55 -16.15 -19.12
C ALA A 376 10.29 -17.49 -19.83
N TYR A 377 11.22 -17.97 -20.63
CA TYR A 377 11.12 -19.30 -21.24
C TYR A 377 11.40 -20.40 -20.22
N ARG A 378 12.34 -20.14 -19.29
CA ARG A 378 12.69 -21.08 -18.21
C ARG A 378 11.60 -21.15 -17.11
N ASN A 379 10.92 -20.01 -16.84
CA ASN A 379 9.76 -19.94 -15.93
C ASN A 379 8.63 -19.15 -16.57
N LYS A 380 7.76 -19.86 -17.31
CA LYS A 380 6.65 -19.25 -18.07
C LYS A 380 5.65 -18.50 -17.18
N ILE A 381 5.34 -19.03 -15.99
CA ILE A 381 4.40 -18.41 -15.05
C ILE A 381 4.94 -17.07 -14.54
N ALA A 382 6.21 -17.03 -14.16
CA ALA A 382 6.88 -15.80 -13.76
C ALA A 382 6.92 -14.77 -14.89
N GLY A 383 7.23 -15.22 -16.12
CA GLY A 383 7.22 -14.38 -17.32
C GLY A 383 5.84 -13.77 -17.57
N MET A 384 4.79 -14.58 -17.56
CA MET A 384 3.40 -14.10 -17.74
C MET A 384 2.98 -13.10 -16.66
N GLY A 385 3.27 -13.39 -15.38
CA GLY A 385 2.93 -12.48 -14.28
C GLY A 385 3.68 -11.15 -14.39
N PHE A 386 4.97 -11.18 -14.71
CA PHE A 386 5.76 -9.97 -14.89
C PHE A 386 5.30 -9.15 -16.11
N ALA A 387 4.99 -9.82 -17.22
CA ALA A 387 4.48 -9.17 -18.42
C ALA A 387 3.11 -8.51 -18.17
N ALA A 388 2.17 -9.23 -17.55
CA ALA A 388 0.87 -8.69 -17.19
C ALA A 388 0.98 -7.48 -16.24
N GLY A 389 1.84 -7.56 -15.21
CA GLY A 389 2.12 -6.44 -14.33
C GLY A 389 2.74 -5.24 -15.04
N SER A 390 3.67 -5.48 -15.96
CA SER A 390 4.29 -4.46 -16.79
C SER A 390 3.28 -3.76 -17.71
N LEU A 391 2.41 -4.51 -18.36
CA LEU A 391 1.34 -3.96 -19.21
C LEU A 391 0.35 -3.13 -18.39
N SER A 392 0.02 -3.57 -17.18
CA SER A 392 -0.79 -2.78 -16.26
C SER A 392 -0.10 -1.48 -15.86
N MET A 393 1.19 -1.50 -15.52
CA MET A 393 1.95 -0.29 -15.17
C MET A 393 2.06 0.71 -16.30
N VAL A 394 2.18 0.23 -17.55
CA VAL A 394 2.12 1.08 -18.75
C VAL A 394 0.74 1.68 -18.94
N GLY A 395 -0.31 0.96 -18.54
CA GLY A 395 -1.71 1.38 -18.71
C GLY A 395 -2.29 0.89 -20.04
N ILE A 396 -2.03 -0.37 -20.39
CA ILE A 396 -2.68 -1.02 -21.54
C ILE A 396 -4.12 -1.39 -21.16
N PRO A 397 -5.12 -1.17 -22.06
CA PRO A 397 -6.49 -1.60 -21.86
C PRO A 397 -6.57 -3.07 -21.43
N LEU A 398 -7.59 -3.45 -20.68
CA LEU A 398 -7.79 -4.73 -20.01
C LEU A 398 -7.29 -4.76 -18.56
N PHE A 399 -6.23 -4.01 -18.23
CA PHE A 399 -5.61 -4.01 -16.90
C PHE A 399 -6.03 -2.79 -16.06
N SER A 400 -5.94 -2.93 -14.75
CA SER A 400 -6.31 -1.89 -13.77
C SER A 400 -5.60 -0.55 -13.96
N GLY A 401 -4.35 -0.58 -14.43
CA GLY A 401 -3.56 0.65 -14.66
C GLY A 401 -4.12 1.56 -15.75
N PHE A 402 -4.82 1.02 -16.74
CA PHE A 402 -5.52 1.82 -17.76
C PHE A 402 -6.67 2.61 -17.14
N ILE A 403 -7.54 1.92 -16.38
CA ILE A 403 -8.68 2.55 -15.71
C ILE A 403 -8.20 3.64 -14.75
N SER A 404 -7.15 3.37 -13.98
CA SER A 404 -6.56 4.36 -13.08
C SER A 404 -6.15 5.64 -13.82
N LYS A 405 -5.42 5.55 -14.92
CA LYS A 405 -5.01 6.72 -15.72
C LYS A 405 -6.21 7.46 -16.30
N LEU A 406 -7.22 6.72 -16.78
CA LEU A 406 -8.47 7.31 -17.28
C LEU A 406 -9.20 8.10 -16.20
N LEU A 407 -9.23 7.60 -14.97
CA LEU A 407 -9.84 8.29 -13.83
C LEU A 407 -9.09 9.59 -13.50
N PHE A 408 -7.76 9.59 -13.49
CA PHE A 408 -7.00 10.83 -13.30
C PHE A 408 -7.24 11.86 -14.40
N MET A 409 -7.34 11.43 -15.66
CA MET A 409 -7.68 12.33 -16.77
C MET A 409 -9.07 12.92 -16.58
N ARG A 410 -10.08 12.11 -16.25
CA ARG A 410 -11.44 12.59 -15.95
C ARG A 410 -11.47 13.58 -14.77
N ALA A 411 -10.78 13.25 -13.69
CA ALA A 411 -10.70 14.11 -12.51
C ALA A 411 -10.01 15.45 -12.81
N ALA A 412 -9.00 15.45 -13.68
CA ALA A 412 -8.28 16.66 -14.04
C ALA A 412 -9.13 17.64 -14.87
N VAL A 413 -10.08 17.15 -15.67
CA VAL A 413 -10.99 18.02 -16.47
C VAL A 413 -11.85 18.90 -15.56
N ASN A 414 -12.19 18.42 -14.35
CA ASN A 414 -12.97 19.17 -13.37
C ASN A 414 -12.15 20.25 -12.61
N ASN A 415 -10.84 20.35 -12.85
CA ASN A 415 -9.96 21.36 -12.28
C ASN A 415 -9.13 22.04 -13.37
N TYR A 416 -9.65 23.13 -13.96
CA TYR A 416 -9.02 23.83 -15.08
C TYR A 416 -7.57 24.25 -14.82
N GLY A 417 -7.25 24.70 -13.61
CA GLY A 417 -5.89 25.14 -13.26
C GLY A 417 -4.85 24.01 -13.26
N LYS A 418 -5.27 22.78 -13.00
CA LYS A 418 -4.40 21.60 -12.92
C LYS A 418 -4.56 20.63 -14.10
N MET A 419 -5.52 20.88 -15.01
CA MET A 419 -5.82 19.99 -16.13
C MET A 419 -4.61 19.78 -17.03
N MET A 420 -4.07 20.83 -17.62
CA MET A 420 -2.94 20.71 -18.56
C MET A 420 -1.68 20.15 -17.92
N PRO A 421 -1.23 20.60 -16.74
CA PRO A 421 -0.08 19.97 -16.06
C PRO A 421 -0.30 18.48 -15.78
N THR A 422 -1.50 18.08 -15.35
CA THR A 422 -1.84 16.67 -15.10
C THR A 422 -1.73 15.85 -16.38
N MET A 423 -2.32 16.31 -17.48
CA MET A 423 -2.26 15.60 -18.77
C MET A 423 -0.81 15.41 -19.26
N ILE A 424 0.02 16.45 -19.12
CA ILE A 424 1.43 16.39 -19.51
C ILE A 424 2.20 15.38 -18.66
N VAL A 425 2.02 15.40 -17.33
CA VAL A 425 2.68 14.49 -16.39
C VAL A 425 2.25 13.04 -16.68
N LEU A 426 0.96 12.79 -16.92
CA LEU A 426 0.44 11.46 -17.25
C LEU A 426 1.01 10.93 -18.57
N ALA A 427 1.11 11.78 -19.61
CA ALA A 427 1.67 11.42 -20.90
C ALA A 427 3.16 11.07 -20.78
N ILE A 428 3.96 11.94 -20.16
CA ILE A 428 5.40 11.72 -19.93
C ILE A 428 5.61 10.41 -19.15
N SER A 429 4.90 10.23 -18.06
CA SER A 429 5.04 9.03 -17.22
C SER A 429 4.63 7.75 -17.95
N THR A 430 3.62 7.81 -18.81
CA THR A 430 3.20 6.65 -19.62
C THR A 430 4.32 6.22 -20.56
N ILE A 431 4.97 7.17 -21.23
CA ILE A 431 6.12 6.91 -22.11
C ILE A 431 7.29 6.33 -21.31
N LEU A 432 7.64 6.94 -20.17
CA LEU A 432 8.72 6.45 -19.33
C LEU A 432 8.45 5.03 -18.81
N ASN A 433 7.23 4.76 -18.32
CA ASN A 433 6.82 3.43 -17.87
C ASN A 433 6.91 2.41 -19.00
N ALA A 434 6.49 2.78 -20.22
CA ALA A 434 6.63 1.91 -21.40
C ALA A 434 8.09 1.59 -21.69
N ILE A 435 8.99 2.57 -21.63
CA ILE A 435 10.40 2.37 -21.92
C ILE A 435 11.01 1.31 -20.98
N TYR A 436 10.96 1.48 -19.67
CA TYR A 436 11.68 0.56 -18.79
C TYR A 436 10.95 -0.78 -18.57
N PHE A 437 9.61 -0.81 -18.50
CA PHE A 437 8.89 -2.07 -18.36
C PHE A 437 8.94 -2.90 -19.64
N MET A 438 8.71 -2.30 -20.82
CA MET A 438 8.76 -3.06 -22.07
C MET A 438 10.18 -3.51 -22.42
N LYS A 439 11.21 -2.67 -22.15
CA LYS A 439 12.61 -3.09 -22.27
C LYS A 439 12.89 -4.34 -21.42
N THR A 440 12.34 -4.40 -20.20
CA THR A 440 12.49 -5.56 -19.32
C THR A 440 11.73 -6.77 -19.88
N VAL A 441 10.47 -6.60 -20.31
CA VAL A 441 9.67 -7.68 -20.90
C VAL A 441 10.34 -8.24 -22.13
N VAL A 442 10.80 -7.40 -23.07
CA VAL A 442 11.54 -7.85 -24.25
C VAL A 442 12.76 -8.66 -23.84
N ARG A 443 13.52 -8.21 -22.85
CA ARG A 443 14.73 -8.90 -22.39
C ARG A 443 14.44 -10.28 -21.79
N ILE A 444 13.46 -10.43 -20.92
CA ILE A 444 13.12 -11.72 -20.31
C ILE A 444 12.57 -12.72 -21.33
N TYR A 445 12.01 -12.24 -22.46
CA TYR A 445 11.53 -13.05 -23.58
C TYR A 445 12.50 -13.09 -24.76
N SER A 446 13.69 -12.49 -24.68
CA SER A 446 14.71 -12.63 -25.72
C SER A 446 15.40 -14.00 -25.60
N PRO A 447 15.53 -14.77 -26.71
CA PRO A 447 16.22 -16.04 -26.64
C PRO A 447 17.71 -15.84 -26.35
N GLU A 448 18.25 -16.64 -25.44
CA GLU A 448 19.70 -16.74 -25.22
C GLU A 448 20.36 -17.33 -26.44
N ARG A 449 21.45 -16.74 -26.96
CA ARG A 449 22.21 -17.28 -28.12
C ARG A 449 22.68 -18.71 -27.92
N ASN A 450 22.83 -19.17 -26.66
CA ASN A 450 23.37 -20.51 -26.33
C ASN A 450 22.27 -21.56 -26.03
N LEU A 451 20.96 -21.23 -26.14
CA LEU A 451 19.87 -22.22 -25.94
C LEU A 451 19.79 -23.26 -27.02
N TYR A 452 20.49 -23.04 -28.17
CA TYR A 452 20.56 -24.01 -29.27
C TYR A 452 21.66 -25.05 -29.12
N GLU A 453 22.57 -24.91 -28.16
CA GLU A 453 23.62 -25.88 -27.84
C GLU A 453 23.28 -26.66 -26.57
N GLY A 454 22.30 -27.56 -26.64
CA GLY A 454 22.20 -28.82 -25.90
C GLY A 454 22.41 -28.80 -24.38
N ARG A 455 22.04 -27.74 -23.62
CA ARG A 455 21.95 -27.81 -22.16
C ARG A 455 20.50 -27.86 -21.72
N GLU A 456 20.01 -29.07 -21.48
CA GLU A 456 18.82 -29.34 -20.69
C GLU A 456 18.97 -28.84 -19.26
N GLY A 457 18.84 -27.56 -19.06
CA GLY A 457 18.81 -26.91 -17.73
C GLY A 457 17.41 -26.51 -17.31
N PHE A 458 16.42 -27.38 -17.50
CA PHE A 458 15.15 -27.22 -16.83
C PHE A 458 15.35 -27.53 -15.35
N VAL A 459 15.50 -26.51 -14.54
CA VAL A 459 15.42 -26.65 -13.09
C VAL A 459 14.03 -27.18 -12.76
N LYS A 460 13.89 -28.49 -12.54
CA LYS A 460 12.68 -29.10 -11.97
C LYS A 460 12.52 -28.55 -10.55
N ILE A 461 11.73 -27.50 -10.41
CA ILE A 461 11.39 -26.91 -9.12
C ILE A 461 10.48 -27.90 -8.37
N HIS A 462 10.74 -28.12 -7.10
CA HIS A 462 9.98 -29.06 -6.25
C HIS A 462 8.47 -28.76 -6.26
N THR A 463 7.66 -29.75 -6.57
CA THR A 463 6.27 -29.66 -7.01
C THR A 463 5.29 -28.92 -6.08
N LYS A 464 5.45 -28.98 -4.75
CA LYS A 464 4.45 -28.37 -3.83
C LYS A 464 4.57 -26.86 -3.72
N ASP A 465 5.76 -26.30 -3.60
CA ASP A 465 5.96 -24.86 -3.46
C ASP A 465 5.74 -24.12 -4.79
N GLN A 466 5.94 -24.80 -5.91
CA GLN A 466 5.63 -24.28 -7.24
C GLN A 466 4.13 -24.15 -7.47
N VAL A 467 3.30 -25.04 -6.92
CA VAL A 467 1.83 -24.95 -7.06
C VAL A 467 1.31 -23.69 -6.37
N PHE A 468 1.71 -23.40 -5.12
CA PHE A 468 1.30 -22.19 -4.41
C PHE A 468 1.76 -20.93 -5.11
N TYR A 469 2.99 -20.89 -5.62
CA TYR A 469 3.52 -19.80 -6.41
C TYR A 469 2.69 -19.57 -7.69
N THR A 470 2.43 -20.63 -8.44
CA THR A 470 1.65 -20.57 -9.69
C THR A 470 0.23 -20.06 -9.43
N ILE A 471 -0.47 -20.63 -8.45
CA ILE A 471 -1.81 -20.19 -8.06
C ILE A 471 -1.80 -18.70 -7.69
N THR A 472 -0.82 -18.26 -6.91
CA THR A 472 -0.72 -16.86 -6.50
C THR A 472 -0.53 -15.91 -7.68
N VAL A 473 0.36 -16.23 -8.60
CA VAL A 473 0.58 -15.40 -9.80
C VAL A 473 -0.68 -15.34 -10.67
N ILE A 474 -1.36 -16.48 -10.86
CA ILE A 474 -2.63 -16.53 -11.62
C ILE A 474 -3.71 -15.68 -10.94
N ILE A 475 -3.86 -15.78 -9.62
CA ILE A 475 -4.83 -14.97 -8.88
C ILE A 475 -4.49 -13.48 -9.00
N PHE A 476 -3.22 -13.08 -8.94
CA PHE A 476 -2.83 -11.68 -9.13
C PHE A 476 -3.13 -11.19 -10.55
N ILE A 477 -2.89 -12.01 -11.58
CA ILE A 477 -3.27 -11.68 -12.97
C ILE A 477 -4.79 -11.50 -13.05
N ALA A 478 -5.56 -12.47 -12.53
CA ALA A 478 -7.02 -12.42 -12.54
C ALA A 478 -7.56 -11.20 -11.78
N LEU A 479 -6.98 -10.87 -10.61
CA LEU A 479 -7.34 -9.68 -9.82
C LEU A 479 -7.07 -8.39 -10.60
N ASN A 480 -5.92 -8.31 -11.30
CA ASN A 480 -5.57 -7.13 -12.07
C ASN A 480 -6.50 -6.92 -13.27
N VAL A 481 -6.87 -8.01 -13.96
CA VAL A 481 -7.84 -8.00 -15.06
C VAL A 481 -9.25 -7.68 -14.54
N ALA A 482 -9.65 -8.26 -13.41
CA ALA A 482 -10.96 -7.97 -12.79
C ALA A 482 -11.08 -6.50 -12.40
N LEU A 483 -10.05 -5.90 -11.79
CA LEU A 483 -9.99 -4.47 -11.52
C LEU A 483 -10.05 -3.61 -12.79
N GLY A 484 -9.58 -4.13 -13.93
CA GLY A 484 -9.66 -3.45 -15.23
C GLY A 484 -11.02 -3.56 -15.89
N LEU A 485 -11.60 -4.76 -15.93
CA LEU A 485 -12.87 -5.02 -16.63
C LEU A 485 -14.10 -4.72 -15.79
N CYS A 486 -14.04 -4.99 -14.48
CA CYS A 486 -15.15 -4.80 -13.55
C CYS A 486 -14.91 -3.55 -12.67
N SER A 487 -14.44 -2.46 -13.27
CA SER A 487 -14.10 -1.24 -12.53
C SER A 487 -15.33 -0.53 -11.97
N ASP A 488 -16.45 -0.48 -12.70
CA ASP A 488 -17.63 0.32 -12.33
C ASP A 488 -18.22 -0.04 -10.96
N PRO A 489 -18.49 -1.31 -10.61
CA PRO A 489 -18.94 -1.66 -9.26
C PRO A 489 -17.97 -1.26 -8.15
N ILE A 490 -16.66 -1.31 -8.44
CA ILE A 490 -15.62 -0.94 -7.47
C ILE A 490 -15.59 0.58 -7.29
N LEU A 491 -15.73 1.34 -8.37
CA LEU A 491 -15.81 2.79 -8.33
C LEU A 491 -17.04 3.28 -7.57
N ASP A 492 -18.19 2.62 -7.77
CA ASP A 492 -19.41 2.89 -7.02
C ASP A 492 -19.24 2.61 -5.52
N LEU A 493 -18.58 1.50 -5.16
CA LEU A 493 -18.24 1.20 -3.78
C LEU A 493 -17.32 2.25 -3.15
N ILE A 494 -16.29 2.68 -3.89
CA ILE A 494 -15.37 3.73 -3.45
C ILE A 494 -16.12 5.05 -3.26
N SER A 495 -16.94 5.45 -4.23
CA SER A 495 -17.71 6.69 -4.14
C SER A 495 -18.67 6.68 -2.96
N LYS A 496 -19.46 5.62 -2.79
CA LYS A 496 -20.36 5.43 -1.62
C LYS A 496 -19.59 5.45 -0.31
N GLY A 497 -18.41 4.82 -0.26
CA GLY A 497 -17.58 4.80 0.92
C GLY A 497 -17.00 6.17 1.29
N LEU A 498 -16.61 6.98 0.31
CA LEU A 498 -16.18 8.37 0.52
C LEU A 498 -17.34 9.27 0.96
N ASP A 499 -18.56 9.08 0.40
CA ASP A 499 -19.75 9.78 0.86
C ASP A 499 -20.12 9.46 2.32
N MET A 500 -19.83 8.24 2.78
CA MET A 500 -19.98 7.86 4.18
C MET A 500 -18.91 8.48 5.10
N PHE A 501 -17.81 9.00 4.57
CA PHE A 501 -16.82 9.76 5.35
C PHE A 501 -17.25 11.21 5.58
N ALA A 502 -17.97 11.79 4.65
CA ALA A 502 -18.53 13.13 4.76
C ALA A 502 -19.61 13.20 5.84
#